data_c8a11a9c40de3fb1057d046ccd87dd34
#
_entry.id   c8a11a9c40de3fb1057d046ccd87dd34
#
_cell.length_a   1.000
_cell.length_b   1.000
_cell.length_c   1.000
_cell.angle_alpha   90.00
_cell.angle_beta   90.00
_cell.angle_gamma   90.00
#
_symmetry.space_group_name_H-M   'P 1'
#
loop_
_entity.id
_entity.type
_entity.pdbx_description
1 polymer ?
#
loop_
_entity_poly.entity_id
_entity_poly.type
_entity_poly.pdbx_seq_one_letter_code
_entity_poly.pdbx_strand_id
1 'polypeptide(L)'
;TDSAQMFETATKIKPDYAEAHFNLGVVLKASGKTKEAIECYKKAIYLVPNYPAAHNNLGNMYKDLNQLDDAIKSYESAIAIKPDYAEAYFNLGNVYKKLKKIDSTIECFRNSIKLNPNYYQARNNLAVTLREINRLDESLKEYLHLIELRPDDDLIPGYILQIKKDLCIWDNHSKELDDLINKIYDGKKATGPFSMLGFIDNP
;
A
#
# COMPACT_ATOMS: atom_id res chain seq x y z
N THR A 1 -16.65 8.81 -21.43
CA THR A 1 -17.25 7.47 -21.20
C THR A 1 -18.67 7.67 -20.70
N ASP A 2 -19.59 6.76 -21.07
CA ASP A 2 -21.02 6.83 -20.72
C ASP A 2 -21.25 7.05 -19.20
N SER A 3 -20.42 6.44 -18.36
CA SER A 3 -20.51 6.59 -16.91
C SER A 3 -20.23 8.02 -16.42
N ALA A 4 -19.27 8.73 -17.01
CA ALA A 4 -19.00 10.13 -16.63
C ALA A 4 -20.20 11.03 -16.97
N GLN A 5 -20.74 10.87 -18.16
CA GLN A 5 -21.90 11.64 -18.62
C GLN A 5 -23.15 11.36 -17.77
N MET A 6 -23.33 10.12 -17.34
CA MET A 6 -24.42 9.74 -16.44
C MET A 6 -24.30 10.45 -15.08
N PHE A 7 -23.12 10.45 -14.43
CA PHE A 7 -22.93 11.13 -13.16
C PHE A 7 -22.92 12.66 -13.31
N GLU A 8 -22.40 13.22 -14.40
CA GLU A 8 -22.54 14.65 -14.70
C GLU A 8 -23.99 15.07 -14.83
N THR A 9 -24.81 14.25 -15.49
CA THR A 9 -26.26 14.51 -15.61
C THR A 9 -26.94 14.41 -14.24
N ALA A 10 -26.59 13.40 -13.44
CA ALA A 10 -27.12 13.24 -12.09
C ALA A 10 -26.80 14.46 -11.20
N THR A 11 -25.57 14.99 -11.26
CA THR A 11 -25.18 16.19 -10.48
C THR A 11 -25.85 17.47 -10.98
N LYS A 12 -26.23 17.54 -12.25
CA LYS A 12 -27.02 18.68 -12.79
C LYS A 12 -28.49 18.61 -12.36
N ILE A 13 -29.10 17.41 -12.38
CA ILE A 13 -30.50 17.21 -11.97
C ILE A 13 -30.64 17.40 -10.46
N LYS A 14 -29.69 16.86 -9.67
CA LYS A 14 -29.69 16.93 -8.21
C LYS A 14 -28.31 17.39 -7.70
N PRO A 15 -28.07 18.72 -7.59
CA PRO A 15 -26.77 19.29 -7.20
C PRO A 15 -26.33 18.99 -5.76
N ASP A 16 -27.25 18.56 -4.91
CA ASP A 16 -27.04 18.17 -3.51
C ASP A 16 -26.87 16.65 -3.31
N TYR A 17 -26.70 15.88 -4.40
CA TYR A 17 -26.51 14.43 -4.32
C TYR A 17 -25.02 14.10 -4.16
N ALA A 18 -24.59 13.99 -2.90
CA ALA A 18 -23.18 13.76 -2.55
C ALA A 18 -22.58 12.52 -3.20
N GLU A 19 -23.33 11.41 -3.29
CA GLU A 19 -22.88 10.17 -3.91
C GLU A 19 -22.64 10.32 -5.42
N ALA A 20 -23.45 11.12 -6.11
CA ALA A 20 -23.21 11.39 -7.53
C ALA A 20 -21.92 12.18 -7.75
N HIS A 21 -21.64 13.19 -6.91
CA HIS A 21 -20.36 13.91 -6.92
C HIS A 21 -19.19 12.98 -6.61
N PHE A 22 -19.30 12.12 -5.59
CA PHE A 22 -18.27 11.13 -5.28
C PHE A 22 -17.97 10.20 -6.46
N ASN A 23 -19.00 9.60 -7.06
CA ASN A 23 -18.85 8.68 -8.18
C ASN A 23 -18.33 9.37 -9.45
N LEU A 24 -18.73 10.61 -9.70
CA LEU A 24 -18.14 11.44 -10.76
C LEU A 24 -16.64 11.65 -10.52
N GLY A 25 -16.26 11.95 -9.28
CA GLY A 25 -14.85 12.06 -8.89
C GLY A 25 -14.05 10.78 -9.16
N VAL A 26 -14.62 9.60 -8.89
CA VAL A 26 -13.99 8.30 -9.17
C VAL A 26 -13.75 8.12 -10.67
N VAL A 27 -14.74 8.42 -11.50
CA VAL A 27 -14.62 8.29 -12.98
C VAL A 27 -13.63 9.32 -13.54
N LEU A 28 -13.65 10.55 -13.06
CA LEU A 28 -12.71 11.60 -13.47
C LEU A 28 -11.26 11.25 -13.09
N LYS A 29 -11.05 10.70 -11.91
CA LYS A 29 -9.74 10.16 -11.48
C LYS A 29 -9.24 9.09 -12.46
N ALA A 30 -10.09 8.11 -12.79
CA ALA A 30 -9.74 7.05 -13.73
C ALA A 30 -9.44 7.58 -15.15
N SER A 31 -9.99 8.73 -15.51
CA SER A 31 -9.75 9.43 -16.80
C SER A 31 -8.55 10.41 -16.73
N GLY A 32 -7.81 10.47 -15.62
CA GLY A 32 -6.66 11.38 -15.44
C GLY A 32 -7.04 12.85 -15.20
N LYS A 33 -8.33 13.18 -15.04
CA LYS A 33 -8.83 14.53 -14.77
C LYS A 33 -8.74 14.88 -13.29
N THR A 34 -7.50 14.98 -12.78
CA THR A 34 -7.21 15.08 -11.34
C THR A 34 -7.84 16.31 -10.68
N LYS A 35 -7.81 17.48 -11.34
CA LYS A 35 -8.36 18.72 -10.76
C LYS A 35 -9.88 18.64 -10.60
N GLU A 36 -10.57 18.16 -11.63
CA GLU A 36 -12.02 17.99 -11.61
C GLU A 36 -12.44 16.92 -10.57
N ALA A 37 -11.67 15.84 -10.44
CA ALA A 37 -11.92 14.83 -9.42
C ALA A 37 -11.83 15.40 -7.99
N ILE A 38 -10.83 16.25 -7.72
CA ILE A 38 -10.68 16.94 -6.42
C ILE A 38 -11.92 17.79 -6.11
N GLU A 39 -12.40 18.58 -7.07
CA GLU A 39 -13.58 19.42 -6.86
C GLU A 39 -14.85 18.56 -6.60
N CYS A 40 -14.99 17.44 -7.28
CA CYS A 40 -16.08 16.50 -7.03
C CYS A 40 -16.01 15.89 -5.60
N TYR A 41 -14.83 15.44 -5.14
CA TYR A 41 -14.68 14.93 -3.78
C TYR A 41 -14.93 16.01 -2.74
N LYS A 42 -14.41 17.23 -2.92
CA LYS A 42 -14.70 18.38 -2.04
C LYS A 42 -16.20 18.69 -1.98
N LYS A 43 -16.90 18.65 -3.11
CA LYS A 43 -18.34 18.86 -3.15
C LYS A 43 -19.08 17.75 -2.39
N ALA A 44 -18.68 16.49 -2.58
CA ALA A 44 -19.26 15.37 -1.84
C ALA A 44 -19.07 15.53 -0.32
N ILE A 45 -17.88 15.94 0.12
CA ILE A 45 -17.54 16.21 1.54
C ILE A 45 -18.33 17.43 2.07
N TYR A 46 -18.48 18.48 1.28
CA TYR A 46 -19.28 19.63 1.67
C TYR A 46 -20.75 19.26 1.92
N LEU A 47 -21.31 18.38 1.09
CA LEU A 47 -22.69 17.90 1.21
C LEU A 47 -22.85 16.88 2.34
N VAL A 48 -21.87 16.01 2.54
CA VAL A 48 -21.83 14.97 3.58
C VAL A 48 -20.45 14.98 4.23
N PRO A 49 -20.25 15.79 5.30
CA PRO A 49 -18.94 15.89 5.95
C PRO A 49 -18.39 14.56 6.47
N ASN A 50 -19.26 13.67 6.94
CA ASN A 50 -18.90 12.34 7.43
C ASN A 50 -18.89 11.29 6.30
N TYR A 51 -18.07 11.53 5.26
CA TYR A 51 -17.93 10.62 4.11
C TYR A 51 -16.48 10.09 4.01
N PRO A 52 -16.14 9.03 4.77
CA PRO A 52 -14.75 8.56 4.87
C PRO A 52 -14.12 8.18 3.52
N ALA A 53 -14.90 7.59 2.61
CA ALA A 53 -14.40 7.23 1.28
C ALA A 53 -14.03 8.47 0.43
N ALA A 54 -14.79 9.56 0.56
CA ALA A 54 -14.50 10.80 -0.15
C ALA A 54 -13.22 11.46 0.40
N HIS A 55 -13.04 11.48 1.72
CA HIS A 55 -11.81 11.95 2.36
C HIS A 55 -10.61 11.10 1.94
N ASN A 56 -10.70 9.76 1.97
CA ASN A 56 -9.62 8.88 1.53
C ASN A 56 -9.24 9.11 0.06
N ASN A 57 -10.22 9.24 -0.83
CA ASN A 57 -9.98 9.49 -2.23
C ASN A 57 -9.40 10.88 -2.51
N LEU A 58 -9.82 11.89 -1.77
CA LEU A 58 -9.23 13.23 -1.81
C LEU A 58 -7.76 13.19 -1.36
N GLY A 59 -7.45 12.44 -0.30
CA GLY A 59 -6.09 12.17 0.13
C GLY A 59 -5.23 11.52 -0.95
N ASN A 60 -5.78 10.55 -1.67
CA ASN A 60 -5.09 9.94 -2.82
C ASN A 60 -4.77 10.97 -3.91
N MET A 61 -5.70 11.88 -4.22
CA MET A 61 -5.46 12.94 -5.20
C MET A 61 -4.34 13.89 -4.76
N TYR A 62 -4.36 14.33 -3.50
CA TYR A 62 -3.30 15.18 -2.96
C TYR A 62 -1.94 14.48 -2.93
N LYS A 63 -1.89 13.20 -2.55
CA LYS A 63 -0.67 12.39 -2.61
C LYS A 63 -0.09 12.32 -4.03
N ASP A 64 -0.95 12.10 -5.04
CA ASP A 64 -0.55 12.01 -6.44
C ASP A 64 -0.02 13.36 -6.97
N LEU A 65 -0.54 14.48 -6.45
CA LEU A 65 -0.04 15.84 -6.70
C LEU A 65 1.18 16.22 -5.83
N ASN A 66 1.69 15.30 -5.01
CA ASN A 66 2.77 15.56 -4.05
C ASN A 66 2.44 16.62 -2.96
N GLN A 67 1.16 16.90 -2.73
CA GLN A 67 0.65 17.76 -1.66
C GLN A 67 0.48 16.92 -0.38
N LEU A 68 1.61 16.55 0.23
CA LEU A 68 1.64 15.50 1.26
C LEU A 68 0.92 15.91 2.55
N ASP A 69 0.98 17.18 2.95
CA ASP A 69 0.29 17.67 4.17
C ASP A 69 -1.24 17.64 4.00
N ASP A 70 -1.76 17.97 2.83
CA ASP A 70 -3.19 17.90 2.55
C ASP A 70 -3.67 16.45 2.41
N ALA A 71 -2.80 15.56 1.90
CA ALA A 71 -3.06 14.13 1.89
C ALA A 71 -3.19 13.56 3.31
N ILE A 72 -2.26 13.92 4.22
CA ILE A 72 -2.29 13.49 5.63
C ILE A 72 -3.62 13.93 6.27
N LYS A 73 -3.96 15.22 6.19
CA LYS A 73 -5.22 15.75 6.76
C LYS A 73 -6.45 15.00 6.25
N SER A 74 -6.45 14.69 4.96
CA SER A 74 -7.57 13.96 4.33
C SER A 74 -7.69 12.54 4.84
N TYR A 75 -6.57 11.80 4.96
CA TYR A 75 -6.58 10.43 5.51
C TYR A 75 -6.91 10.42 7.00
N GLU A 76 -6.38 11.37 7.78
CA GLU A 76 -6.72 11.50 9.21
C GLU A 76 -8.21 11.79 9.40
N SER A 77 -8.82 12.63 8.55
CA SER A 77 -10.27 12.85 8.55
C SER A 77 -11.04 11.56 8.23
N ALA A 78 -10.58 10.79 7.24
CA ALA A 78 -11.21 9.51 6.91
C ALA A 78 -11.14 8.52 8.09
N ILE A 79 -10.00 8.45 8.79
CA ILE A 79 -9.78 7.60 9.96
C ILE A 79 -10.60 8.09 11.16
N ALA A 80 -10.70 9.40 11.39
CA ALA A 80 -11.49 9.96 12.48
C ALA A 80 -12.98 9.63 12.32
N ILE A 81 -13.51 9.66 11.08
CA ILE A 81 -14.89 9.30 10.76
C ILE A 81 -15.09 7.78 10.83
N LYS A 82 -14.13 6.99 10.32
CA LYS A 82 -14.17 5.53 10.26
C LYS A 82 -12.86 4.94 10.82
N PRO A 83 -12.77 4.69 12.14
CA PRO A 83 -11.55 4.18 12.78
C PRO A 83 -11.09 2.79 12.32
N ASP A 84 -11.99 2.00 11.72
CA ASP A 84 -11.71 0.68 11.16
C ASP A 84 -11.40 0.70 9.64
N TYR A 85 -10.93 1.84 9.11
CA TYR A 85 -10.64 1.99 7.69
C TYR A 85 -9.19 1.60 7.35
N ALA A 86 -8.93 0.30 7.19
CA ALA A 86 -7.61 -0.25 6.92
C ALA A 86 -6.88 0.41 5.74
N GLU A 87 -7.60 0.74 4.64
CA GLU A 87 -7.02 1.38 3.46
C GLU A 87 -6.53 2.81 3.76
N ALA A 88 -7.26 3.57 4.57
CA ALA A 88 -6.83 4.92 4.93
C ALA A 88 -5.55 4.91 5.77
N TYR A 89 -5.40 3.96 6.71
CA TYR A 89 -4.15 3.74 7.44
C TYR A 89 -3.01 3.36 6.49
N PHE A 90 -3.24 2.44 5.57
CA PHE A 90 -2.23 2.06 4.57
C PHE A 90 -1.76 3.25 3.73
N ASN A 91 -2.71 4.06 3.25
CA ASN A 91 -2.42 5.23 2.44
C ASN A 91 -1.65 6.30 3.22
N LEU A 92 -2.05 6.55 4.47
CA LEU A 92 -1.36 7.46 5.40
C LEU A 92 0.08 6.97 5.68
N GLY A 93 0.26 5.66 5.92
CA GLY A 93 1.57 5.03 6.10
C GLY A 93 2.49 5.25 4.90
N ASN A 94 1.97 5.15 3.68
CA ASN A 94 2.73 5.43 2.46
C ASN A 94 3.17 6.90 2.37
N VAL A 95 2.36 7.85 2.83
CA VAL A 95 2.73 9.27 2.88
C VAL A 95 3.82 9.49 3.93
N TYR A 96 3.68 8.91 5.12
CA TYR A 96 4.72 9.02 6.17
C TYR A 96 6.04 8.36 5.73
N LYS A 97 6.00 7.23 5.02
CA LYS A 97 7.19 6.62 4.43
C LYS A 97 7.90 7.58 3.47
N LYS A 98 7.15 8.26 2.60
CA LYS A 98 7.69 9.26 1.68
C LYS A 98 8.33 10.44 2.42
N LEU A 99 7.77 10.84 3.56
CA LEU A 99 8.31 11.87 4.44
C LEU A 99 9.42 11.37 5.38
N LYS A 100 9.81 10.10 5.29
CA LYS A 100 10.81 9.44 6.16
C LYS A 100 10.45 9.48 7.66
N LYS A 101 9.15 9.59 7.98
CA LYS A 101 8.62 9.51 9.35
C LYS A 101 8.43 8.05 9.73
N ILE A 102 9.53 7.37 10.06
CA ILE A 102 9.59 5.90 10.16
C ILE A 102 8.62 5.34 11.21
N ASP A 103 8.60 5.90 12.42
CA ASP A 103 7.72 5.39 13.49
C ASP A 103 6.25 5.50 13.11
N SER A 104 5.81 6.64 12.58
CA SER A 104 4.45 6.84 12.08
C SER A 104 4.11 5.89 10.93
N THR A 105 5.09 5.61 10.06
CA THR A 105 4.94 4.64 8.95
C THR A 105 4.63 3.24 9.47
N ILE A 106 5.44 2.76 10.44
CA ILE A 106 5.27 1.44 11.05
C ILE A 106 3.93 1.34 11.76
N GLU A 107 3.57 2.36 12.55
CA GLU A 107 2.30 2.41 13.27
C GLU A 107 1.11 2.33 12.31
N CYS A 108 1.10 3.11 11.24
CA CYS A 108 0.03 3.10 10.26
C CYS A 108 -0.10 1.74 9.57
N PHE A 109 1.01 1.13 9.13
CA PHE A 109 0.94 -0.19 8.51
C PHE A 109 0.48 -1.27 9.48
N ARG A 110 0.91 -1.23 10.75
CA ARG A 110 0.41 -2.16 11.80
C ARG A 110 -1.07 -2.00 12.05
N ASN A 111 -1.59 -0.76 12.13
CA ASN A 111 -3.02 -0.52 12.27
C ASN A 111 -3.80 -1.04 11.06
N SER A 112 -3.30 -0.82 9.85
CA SER A 112 -3.89 -1.36 8.62
C SER A 112 -3.96 -2.89 8.65
N ILE A 113 -2.87 -3.57 9.04
CA ILE A 113 -2.79 -5.04 9.15
C ILE A 113 -3.68 -5.57 10.28
N LYS A 114 -3.76 -4.87 11.42
CA LYS A 114 -4.65 -5.23 12.53
C LYS A 114 -6.11 -5.24 12.10
N LEU A 115 -6.51 -4.28 11.28
CA LEU A 115 -7.88 -4.15 10.75
C LEU A 115 -8.16 -5.12 9.60
N ASN A 116 -7.16 -5.40 8.79
CA ASN A 116 -7.23 -6.38 7.70
C ASN A 116 -5.96 -7.25 7.69
N PRO A 117 -5.95 -8.40 8.39
CA PRO A 117 -4.79 -9.28 8.50
C PRO A 117 -4.25 -9.79 7.16
N ASN A 118 -5.10 -9.87 6.13
CA ASN A 118 -4.76 -10.32 4.80
C ASN A 118 -4.38 -9.18 3.84
N TYR A 119 -4.16 -7.97 4.36
CA TYR A 119 -3.77 -6.83 3.53
C TYR A 119 -2.32 -6.96 3.09
N TYR A 120 -2.10 -7.70 2.02
CA TYR A 120 -0.78 -8.05 1.49
C TYR A 120 0.13 -6.82 1.31
N GLN A 121 -0.37 -5.74 0.70
CA GLN A 121 0.43 -4.55 0.41
C GLN A 121 0.91 -3.84 1.69
N ALA A 122 0.05 -3.76 2.72
CA ALA A 122 0.42 -3.15 4.00
C ALA A 122 1.52 -3.96 4.70
N ARG A 123 1.37 -5.29 4.71
CA ARG A 123 2.35 -6.21 5.30
C ARG A 123 3.68 -6.16 4.55
N ASN A 124 3.65 -6.17 3.22
CA ASN A 124 4.86 -6.06 2.41
C ASN A 124 5.59 -4.72 2.66
N ASN A 125 4.86 -3.61 2.69
CA ASN A 125 5.45 -2.31 2.94
C ASN A 125 6.02 -2.20 4.37
N LEU A 126 5.39 -2.85 5.36
CA LEU A 126 5.91 -2.96 6.72
C LEU A 126 7.23 -3.77 6.72
N ALA A 127 7.24 -4.95 6.09
CA ALA A 127 8.42 -5.81 6.01
C ALA A 127 9.61 -5.08 5.37
N VAL A 128 9.38 -4.40 4.24
CA VAL A 128 10.40 -3.59 3.57
C VAL A 128 10.91 -2.47 4.48
N THR A 129 10.00 -1.73 5.15
CA THR A 129 10.38 -0.63 6.04
C THR A 129 11.20 -1.12 7.22
N LEU A 130 10.82 -2.24 7.84
CA LEU A 130 11.55 -2.86 8.95
C LEU A 130 12.95 -3.30 8.53
N ARG A 131 13.09 -3.87 7.33
CA ARG A 131 14.40 -4.24 6.76
C ARG A 131 15.29 -3.02 6.52
N GLU A 132 14.72 -1.94 5.95
CA GLU A 132 15.44 -0.69 5.69
C GLU A 132 16.05 -0.07 6.96
N ILE A 133 15.46 -0.31 8.14
CA ILE A 133 15.94 0.16 9.43
C ILE A 133 16.65 -0.93 10.27
N ASN A 134 17.03 -2.02 9.63
CA ASN A 134 17.75 -3.15 10.24
C ASN A 134 16.99 -3.87 11.39
N ARG A 135 15.65 -3.79 11.41
CA ARG A 135 14.80 -4.59 12.32
C ARG A 135 14.48 -5.94 11.66
N LEU A 136 15.53 -6.75 11.46
CA LEU A 136 15.50 -7.93 10.60
C LEU A 136 14.58 -9.03 11.12
N ASP A 137 14.56 -9.28 12.44
CA ASP A 137 13.68 -10.31 13.03
C ASP A 137 12.19 -10.01 12.78
N GLU A 138 11.80 -8.75 12.89
CA GLU A 138 10.42 -8.34 12.64
C GLU A 138 10.10 -8.38 11.15
N SER A 139 11.03 -7.93 10.31
CA SER A 139 10.90 -8.04 8.86
C SER A 139 10.73 -9.49 8.42
N LEU A 140 11.52 -10.41 8.95
CA LEU A 140 11.42 -11.85 8.67
C LEU A 140 10.04 -12.40 9.01
N LYS A 141 9.47 -12.05 10.16
CA LYS A 141 8.12 -12.47 10.56
C LYS A 141 7.08 -12.02 9.55
N GLU A 142 7.16 -10.77 9.09
CA GLU A 142 6.20 -10.26 8.11
C GLU A 142 6.34 -10.96 6.74
N TYR A 143 7.57 -11.24 6.28
CA TYR A 143 7.79 -11.99 5.04
C TYR A 143 7.33 -13.45 5.13
N LEU A 144 7.49 -14.11 6.28
CA LEU A 144 6.96 -15.46 6.51
C LEU A 144 5.42 -15.48 6.39
N HIS A 145 4.73 -14.49 6.94
CA HIS A 145 3.29 -14.36 6.73
C HIS A 145 2.91 -14.06 5.27
N LEU A 146 3.73 -13.28 4.56
CA LEU A 146 3.45 -12.98 3.14
C LEU A 146 3.51 -14.23 2.27
N ILE A 147 4.48 -15.12 2.51
CA ILE A 147 4.57 -16.39 1.75
C ILE A 147 3.43 -17.35 2.08
N GLU A 148 2.87 -17.30 3.31
CA GLU A 148 1.65 -18.05 3.66
C GLU A 148 0.43 -17.51 2.91
N LEU A 149 0.33 -16.17 2.76
CA LEU A 149 -0.78 -15.53 2.02
C LEU A 149 -0.69 -15.73 0.50
N ARG A 150 0.53 -15.78 -0.03
CA ARG A 150 0.81 -15.99 -1.46
C ARG A 150 2.03 -16.90 -1.65
N PRO A 151 1.84 -18.23 -1.64
CA PRO A 151 2.94 -19.18 -1.80
C PRO A 151 3.61 -19.12 -3.18
N ASP A 152 2.94 -18.55 -4.16
CA ASP A 152 3.37 -18.37 -5.55
C ASP A 152 4.11 -17.03 -5.79
N ASP A 153 4.31 -16.21 -4.76
CA ASP A 153 5.12 -14.99 -4.89
C ASP A 153 6.61 -15.34 -5.02
N ASP A 154 7.14 -15.10 -6.21
CA ASP A 154 8.50 -15.53 -6.57
C ASP A 154 9.60 -14.68 -5.88
N LEU A 155 9.29 -13.48 -5.36
CA LEU A 155 10.28 -12.57 -4.77
C LEU A 155 10.48 -12.79 -3.25
N ILE A 156 9.43 -13.19 -2.56
CA ILE A 156 9.45 -13.31 -1.10
C ILE A 156 10.49 -14.31 -0.59
N PRO A 157 10.65 -15.52 -1.19
CA PRO A 157 11.68 -16.48 -0.75
C PRO A 157 13.09 -15.89 -0.78
N GLY A 158 13.43 -15.08 -1.79
CA GLY A 158 14.73 -14.43 -1.87
C GLY A 158 14.97 -13.42 -0.74
N TYR A 159 13.93 -12.66 -0.35
CA TYR A 159 14.05 -11.74 0.78
C TYR A 159 14.19 -12.48 2.13
N ILE A 160 13.46 -13.57 2.32
CA ILE A 160 13.55 -14.43 3.51
C ILE A 160 14.99 -14.99 3.63
N LEU A 161 15.51 -15.55 2.54
CA LEU A 161 16.85 -16.14 2.53
C LEU A 161 17.94 -15.09 2.84
N GLN A 162 17.84 -13.90 2.23
CA GLN A 162 18.77 -12.80 2.51
C GLN A 162 18.72 -12.39 3.98
N ILE A 163 17.54 -12.22 4.57
CA ILE A 163 17.41 -11.81 5.97
C ILE A 163 17.92 -12.91 6.91
N LYS A 164 17.63 -14.20 6.62
CA LYS A 164 18.18 -15.33 7.41
C LYS A 164 19.70 -15.32 7.39
N LYS A 165 20.33 -15.08 6.23
CA LYS A 165 21.79 -14.93 6.12
C LYS A 165 22.29 -13.80 6.99
N ASP A 166 21.66 -12.60 6.94
CA ASP A 166 22.06 -11.43 7.70
C ASP A 166 21.88 -11.64 9.22
N LEU A 167 20.93 -12.49 9.64
CA LEU A 167 20.70 -12.91 11.02
C LEU A 167 21.55 -14.12 11.45
N CYS A 168 22.39 -14.67 10.57
CA CYS A 168 23.16 -15.91 10.82
C CYS A 168 22.26 -17.13 11.13
N ILE A 169 21.07 -17.22 10.55
CA ILE A 169 20.16 -18.36 10.66
C ILE A 169 20.40 -19.30 9.47
N TRP A 170 21.05 -20.45 9.75
CA TRP A 170 21.53 -21.38 8.72
C TRP A 170 20.67 -22.65 8.59
N ASP A 171 19.59 -22.77 9.33
CA ASP A 171 18.68 -23.91 9.28
C ASP A 171 18.06 -24.04 7.89
N ASN A 172 18.25 -25.20 7.25
CA ASN A 172 17.80 -25.51 5.90
C ASN A 172 18.33 -24.57 4.79
N HIS A 173 19.36 -23.77 5.03
CA HIS A 173 19.89 -22.77 4.09
C HIS A 173 20.22 -23.39 2.71
N SER A 174 20.94 -24.52 2.65
CA SER A 174 21.33 -25.16 1.40
C SER A 174 20.09 -25.55 0.56
N LYS A 175 19.07 -26.14 1.19
CA LYS A 175 17.84 -26.54 0.51
C LYS A 175 17.06 -25.33 0.00
N GLU A 176 16.91 -24.29 0.85
CA GLU A 176 16.22 -23.04 0.47
C GLU A 176 16.94 -22.33 -0.69
N LEU A 177 18.29 -22.38 -0.70
CA LEU A 177 19.12 -21.84 -1.78
C LEU A 177 18.93 -22.63 -3.08
N ASP A 178 18.96 -23.97 -3.03
CA ASP A 178 18.74 -24.82 -4.20
C ASP A 178 17.34 -24.60 -4.79
N ASP A 179 16.31 -24.50 -3.94
CA ASP A 179 14.94 -24.21 -4.38
C ASP A 179 14.84 -22.82 -5.06
N LEU A 180 15.57 -21.83 -4.55
CA LEU A 180 15.64 -20.49 -5.15
C LEU A 180 16.35 -20.52 -6.51
N ILE A 181 17.48 -21.20 -6.59
CA ILE A 181 18.25 -21.39 -7.82
C ILE A 181 17.39 -22.07 -8.90
N ASN A 182 16.69 -23.14 -8.55
CA ASN A 182 15.79 -23.86 -9.47
C ASN A 182 14.69 -22.94 -10.01
N LYS A 183 14.06 -22.12 -9.15
CA LYS A 183 13.06 -21.13 -9.58
C LYS A 183 13.63 -20.13 -10.59
N ILE A 184 14.88 -19.71 -10.44
CA ILE A 184 15.55 -18.80 -11.37
C ILE A 184 15.80 -19.48 -12.72
N TYR A 185 16.26 -20.73 -12.72
CA TYR A 185 16.43 -21.52 -13.95
C TYR A 185 15.11 -21.71 -14.69
N ASP A 186 14.00 -21.81 -13.97
CA ASP A 186 12.64 -21.87 -14.54
C ASP A 186 12.12 -20.50 -15.05
N GLY A 187 12.95 -19.46 -15.02
CA GLY A 187 12.62 -18.13 -15.52
C GLY A 187 11.75 -17.28 -14.58
N LYS A 188 11.61 -17.69 -13.31
CA LYS A 188 10.86 -16.95 -12.30
C LYS A 188 11.69 -15.84 -11.67
N LYS A 189 11.05 -14.74 -11.27
CA LYS A 189 11.70 -13.60 -10.58
C LYS A 189 11.91 -13.89 -9.09
N ALA A 190 12.69 -14.91 -8.76
CA ALA A 190 12.82 -15.37 -7.38
C ALA A 190 13.67 -14.48 -6.46
N THR A 191 14.39 -13.48 -7.00
CA THR A 191 15.18 -12.51 -6.21
C THR A 191 15.50 -11.28 -7.04
N GLY A 192 15.91 -10.18 -6.39
CA GLY A 192 16.44 -9.01 -7.08
C GLY A 192 17.82 -9.30 -7.74
N PRO A 193 18.18 -8.64 -8.85
CA PRO A 193 19.35 -8.96 -9.65
C PRO A 193 20.70 -8.91 -8.90
N PHE A 194 20.79 -8.15 -7.82
CA PHE A 194 22.03 -8.02 -7.03
C PHE A 194 22.09 -8.97 -5.81
N SER A 195 20.98 -9.52 -5.36
CA SER A 195 20.96 -10.43 -4.19
C SER A 195 21.58 -11.79 -4.49
N MET A 196 21.57 -12.22 -5.75
CA MET A 196 22.14 -13.51 -6.17
C MET A 196 23.67 -13.55 -6.06
N LEU A 197 24.37 -12.46 -6.35
CA LEU A 197 25.84 -12.41 -6.28
C LEU A 197 26.35 -12.72 -4.87
N GLY A 198 25.60 -12.34 -3.82
CA GLY A 198 25.98 -12.64 -2.44
C GLY A 198 25.77 -14.10 -2.00
N PHE A 199 25.08 -14.93 -2.79
CA PHE A 199 24.87 -16.36 -2.49
C PHE A 199 25.83 -17.28 -3.23
N ILE A 200 26.38 -16.82 -4.39
CA ILE A 200 27.22 -17.63 -5.28
C ILE A 200 28.72 -17.53 -4.91
N ASP A 201 29.14 -16.40 -4.28
CA ASP A 201 30.54 -16.10 -4.03
C ASP A 201 31.10 -16.58 -2.67
N ASN A 202 30.46 -17.55 -2.02
CA ASN A 202 31.01 -18.11 -0.78
C ASN A 202 31.21 -19.63 -0.93
N PRO A 203 32.49 -20.10 -1.03
CA PRO A 203 32.81 -21.52 -1.02
C PRO A 203 32.55 -22.15 0.36
#